data_6399e9196f38564cbf13bd3cc9b52998
#
_entry.id   6399e9196f38564cbf13bd3cc9b52998
#
_cell.length_a   1.000
_cell.length_b   1.000
_cell.length_c   1.000
_cell.angle_alpha   90.00
_cell.angle_beta   90.00
_cell.angle_gamma   90.00
#
_symmetry.space_group_name_H-M   'P 1'
#
loop_
_entity.id
_entity.type
_entity.pdbx_description
1 polymer ?
#
loop_
_entity_poly.entity_id
_entity_poly.type
_entity_poly.pdbx_seq_one_letter_code
_entity_poly.pdbx_strand_id
1 'polypeptide(L)'
;MKKNLFLLVIAFLMCGKVWSGGLLTNTNQNVSFLRNPARGASTEIDAAYTNPAGLAFLTHEGFVFSINNQSAFQTRSLTTTFAPFAGFGDNATKYFEGKATAWVIPSIQAAYKTGDWVFSGNFSVVGGGGTLEFASGLPSFEAQISMIPLSVNQQVGANAFTGYSLESRLKGSSITFGGQLGVTYSILDNFSAYLGVRLNYVNNSYEGYLKNIQLRSANGGVYIPVQNVVPTVGDMNLDLKQTGLGIAPIIGLDYKWNNLNVGITCELKTAIELTNETKENTTGQPQFDDAFKTPYDIPALLSIGAQYDILPALTVSAGYHHFFD
;
A
#
# COMPACT_ATOMS: atom_id res chain seq x y z
N MET A 1 12.66 17.98 36.80
CA MET A 1 13.11 17.81 35.41
C MET A 1 13.10 16.36 34.93
N LYS A 2 13.45 15.34 35.73
CA LYS A 2 13.39 13.91 35.32
C LYS A 2 11.98 13.38 35.01
N LYS A 3 10.90 13.95 35.57
CA LYS A 3 9.52 13.52 35.33
C LYS A 3 8.97 13.89 33.93
N ASN A 4 9.43 14.99 33.34
CA ASN A 4 8.91 15.45 32.05
C ASN A 4 9.54 14.74 30.85
N LEU A 5 10.80 14.26 31.02
CA LEU A 5 11.45 13.43 30.00
C LEU A 5 10.85 12.02 29.97
N PHE A 6 10.44 11.49 31.14
CA PHE A 6 9.75 10.21 31.23
C PHE A 6 8.34 10.25 30.61
N LEU A 7 7.64 11.40 30.70
CA LEU A 7 6.35 11.61 30.06
C LEU A 7 6.46 11.74 28.52
N LEU A 8 7.54 12.31 28.00
CA LEU A 8 7.80 12.39 26.56
C LEU A 8 8.14 11.01 25.96
N VAL A 9 8.90 10.19 26.66
CA VAL A 9 9.19 8.81 26.27
C VAL A 9 7.94 7.93 26.37
N ILE A 10 7.09 8.13 27.39
CA ILE A 10 5.81 7.42 27.51
C ILE A 10 4.80 7.86 26.45
N ALA A 11 4.77 9.14 26.05
CA ALA A 11 3.92 9.62 24.95
C ALA A 11 4.35 9.01 23.60
N PHE A 12 5.65 8.73 23.42
CA PHE A 12 6.17 8.04 22.24
C PHE A 12 5.92 6.51 22.29
N LEU A 13 5.84 5.92 23.48
CA LEU A 13 5.51 4.50 23.70
C LEU A 13 4.00 4.24 23.73
N MET A 14 3.19 5.28 23.92
CA MET A 14 1.73 5.24 23.80
C MET A 14 1.21 5.50 22.35
N CYS A 15 2.05 5.38 21.32
CA CYS A 15 1.58 4.96 20.02
C CYS A 15 0.98 3.57 20.22
N GLY A 16 -0.28 3.55 20.66
CA GLY A 16 -1.10 2.36 20.77
C GLY A 16 -0.90 1.55 19.50
N LYS A 17 -0.98 0.26 19.58
CA LYS A 17 -0.99 -0.63 18.42
C LYS A 17 -2.00 -0.04 17.44
N VAL A 18 -1.52 0.76 16.51
CA VAL A 18 -2.29 1.13 15.34
C VAL A 18 -2.40 -0.19 14.59
N TRP A 19 -3.53 -0.82 14.68
CA TRP A 19 -3.90 -1.90 13.82
C TRP A 19 -4.10 -1.25 12.45
N SER A 20 -2.98 -0.94 11.76
CA SER A 20 -3.06 -0.55 10.37
C SER A 20 -3.39 -1.83 9.63
N GLY A 21 -4.61 -1.94 9.15
CA GLY A 21 -4.95 -2.93 8.14
C GLY A 21 -4.01 -2.80 6.94
N GLY A 22 -4.00 -3.80 6.09
CA GLY A 22 -3.28 -3.76 4.82
C GLY A 22 -3.76 -2.61 3.93
N LEU A 23 -3.16 -2.48 2.75
CA LEU A 23 -3.58 -1.49 1.76
C LEU A 23 -5.03 -1.77 1.33
N LEU A 24 -5.79 -0.69 1.11
CA LEU A 24 -7.13 -0.79 0.55
C LEU A 24 -7.07 -1.38 -0.87
N THR A 25 -8.10 -2.17 -1.21
CA THR A 25 -8.20 -2.80 -2.52
C THR A 25 -8.28 -1.75 -3.63
N ASN A 26 -7.46 -1.88 -4.67
CA ASN A 26 -7.50 -1.04 -5.86
C ASN A 26 -8.78 -1.34 -6.66
N THR A 27 -9.47 -0.32 -7.13
CA THR A 27 -10.72 -0.45 -7.91
C THR A 27 -10.54 -0.24 -9.41
N ASN A 28 -9.41 0.31 -9.84
CA ASN A 28 -9.12 0.70 -11.23
C ASN A 28 -8.48 -0.43 -12.06
N GLN A 29 -9.10 -1.59 -12.13
CA GLN A 29 -8.53 -2.78 -12.76
C GLN A 29 -8.79 -2.92 -14.27
N ASN A 30 -9.55 -2.01 -14.88
CA ASN A 30 -9.84 -2.03 -16.30
C ASN A 30 -9.78 -0.60 -16.88
N VAL A 31 -9.42 -0.48 -18.16
CA VAL A 31 -9.35 0.82 -18.84
C VAL A 31 -10.71 1.55 -18.86
N SER A 32 -11.82 0.84 -18.80
CA SER A 32 -13.17 1.41 -18.70
C SER A 32 -13.35 2.29 -17.47
N PHE A 33 -12.60 2.03 -16.38
CA PHE A 33 -12.59 2.85 -15.18
C PHE A 33 -12.12 4.29 -15.44
N LEU A 34 -11.19 4.49 -16.38
CA LEU A 34 -10.68 5.83 -16.72
C LEU A 34 -11.78 6.71 -17.36
N ARG A 35 -12.70 6.08 -18.09
CA ARG A 35 -13.84 6.76 -18.72
C ARG A 35 -14.96 6.99 -17.70
N ASN A 36 -15.25 6.01 -16.87
CA ASN A 36 -16.31 6.03 -15.86
C ASN A 36 -15.86 5.23 -14.62
N PRO A 37 -15.49 5.88 -13.50
CA PRO A 37 -15.04 5.19 -12.30
C PRO A 37 -16.16 4.50 -11.50
N ALA A 38 -17.44 4.83 -11.74
CA ALA A 38 -18.59 4.21 -11.09
C ALA A 38 -18.98 2.89 -11.80
N ARG A 39 -18.14 1.85 -11.64
CA ARG A 39 -18.27 0.56 -12.35
C ARG A 39 -19.02 -0.53 -11.57
N GLY A 40 -19.54 -0.25 -10.38
CA GLY A 40 -20.21 -1.25 -9.53
C GLY A 40 -21.51 -1.83 -10.11
N ALA A 41 -22.10 -1.20 -11.15
CA ALA A 41 -23.24 -1.71 -11.91
C ALA A 41 -22.86 -1.97 -13.39
N SER A 42 -21.59 -2.33 -13.66
CA SER A 42 -21.16 -2.68 -15.00
C SER A 42 -21.75 -4.00 -15.44
N THR A 43 -22.21 -4.06 -16.70
CA THR A 43 -22.61 -5.29 -17.41
C THR A 43 -21.61 -5.68 -18.49
N GLU A 44 -20.43 -5.06 -18.50
CA GLU A 44 -19.32 -5.36 -19.41
C GLU A 44 -18.34 -6.34 -18.74
N ILE A 45 -17.28 -6.74 -19.47
CA ILE A 45 -16.31 -7.73 -18.97
C ILE A 45 -15.56 -7.30 -17.70
N ASP A 46 -15.41 -6.00 -17.44
CA ASP A 46 -14.80 -5.49 -16.22
C ASP A 46 -15.63 -5.80 -14.94
N ALA A 47 -16.91 -6.13 -15.12
CA ALA A 47 -17.73 -6.66 -14.03
C ALA A 47 -17.12 -7.91 -13.40
N ALA A 48 -16.31 -8.70 -14.12
CA ALA A 48 -15.57 -9.83 -13.56
C ALA A 48 -14.73 -9.48 -12.33
N TYR A 49 -14.37 -8.20 -12.18
CA TYR A 49 -13.69 -7.68 -10.99
C TYR A 49 -14.62 -6.89 -10.08
N THR A 50 -15.44 -5.99 -10.64
CA THR A 50 -16.19 -4.99 -9.87
C THR A 50 -17.46 -5.53 -9.23
N ASN A 51 -18.30 -6.22 -10.03
CA ASN A 51 -19.49 -6.95 -9.58
C ASN A 51 -19.81 -8.06 -10.58
N PRO A 52 -19.28 -9.28 -10.40
CA PRO A 52 -19.46 -10.33 -11.40
C PRO A 52 -20.93 -10.78 -11.62
N ALA A 53 -21.85 -10.43 -10.74
CA ALA A 53 -23.28 -10.67 -10.96
C ALA A 53 -23.77 -9.95 -12.24
N GLY A 54 -23.21 -8.74 -12.56
CA GLY A 54 -23.54 -8.00 -13.78
C GLY A 54 -23.18 -8.73 -15.08
N LEU A 55 -22.30 -9.75 -15.04
CA LEU A 55 -21.95 -10.56 -16.20
C LEU A 55 -23.12 -11.39 -16.75
N ALA A 56 -24.18 -11.64 -15.94
CA ALA A 56 -25.39 -12.28 -16.42
C ALA A 56 -26.01 -11.53 -17.61
N PHE A 57 -25.81 -10.21 -17.66
CA PHE A 57 -26.36 -9.32 -18.69
C PHE A 57 -25.41 -9.07 -19.86
N LEU A 58 -24.32 -9.84 -19.99
CA LEU A 58 -23.51 -9.85 -21.21
C LEU A 58 -24.38 -10.18 -22.42
N THR A 59 -24.21 -9.41 -23.50
CA THR A 59 -25.02 -9.52 -24.71
C THR A 59 -24.67 -10.73 -25.56
N HIS A 60 -23.51 -11.34 -25.34
CA HIS A 60 -23.00 -12.45 -26.15
C HIS A 60 -22.82 -13.69 -25.28
N GLU A 61 -23.24 -14.83 -25.83
CA GLU A 61 -22.89 -16.16 -25.31
C GLU A 61 -21.44 -16.51 -25.65
N GLY A 62 -20.85 -17.44 -24.88
CA GLY A 62 -19.50 -17.91 -25.10
C GLY A 62 -18.43 -17.14 -24.33
N PHE A 63 -17.24 -17.11 -24.89
CA PHE A 63 -16.05 -16.59 -24.20
C PHE A 63 -15.80 -15.12 -24.49
N VAL A 64 -15.65 -14.32 -23.43
CA VAL A 64 -15.30 -12.90 -23.47
C VAL A 64 -14.08 -12.69 -22.57
N PHE A 65 -13.11 -11.90 -23.02
CA PHE A 65 -11.95 -11.58 -22.21
C PHE A 65 -11.46 -10.14 -22.46
N SER A 66 -10.71 -9.64 -21.48
CA SER A 66 -10.04 -8.34 -21.54
C SER A 66 -8.65 -8.45 -20.92
N ILE A 67 -7.67 -7.84 -21.56
CA ILE A 67 -6.31 -7.70 -21.05
C ILE A 67 -5.98 -6.23 -21.00
N ASN A 68 -5.55 -5.75 -19.82
CA ASN A 68 -5.20 -4.36 -19.60
C ASN A 68 -3.81 -4.27 -18.99
N ASN A 69 -3.15 -3.15 -19.22
CA ASN A 69 -1.93 -2.77 -18.54
C ASN A 69 -2.00 -1.29 -18.16
N GLN A 70 -1.49 -0.98 -16.99
CA GLN A 70 -1.23 0.38 -16.55
C GLN A 70 0.26 0.54 -16.26
N SER A 71 0.78 1.74 -16.50
CA SER A 71 2.13 2.12 -16.07
C SER A 71 2.01 3.40 -15.25
N ALA A 72 2.70 3.45 -14.12
CA ALA A 72 2.65 4.61 -13.22
C ALA A 72 4.06 5.08 -12.89
N PHE A 73 4.26 6.38 -13.07
CA PHE A 73 5.50 7.07 -12.74
C PHE A 73 5.16 8.30 -11.93
N GLN A 74 5.70 8.39 -10.71
CA GLN A 74 5.39 9.49 -9.80
C GLN A 74 6.66 9.96 -9.11
N THR A 75 6.81 11.28 -8.97
CA THR A 75 7.75 11.87 -8.04
C THR A 75 7.01 12.25 -6.77
N ARG A 76 7.56 11.84 -5.63
CA ARG A 76 7.03 12.16 -4.31
C ARG A 76 8.01 13.03 -3.57
N SER A 77 7.58 14.21 -3.16
CA SER A 77 8.41 15.18 -2.44
C SER A 77 7.93 15.35 -1.01
N LEU A 78 8.87 15.35 -0.10
CA LEU A 78 8.65 15.62 1.31
C LEU A 78 9.51 16.82 1.72
N THR A 79 8.89 17.88 2.20
CA THR A 79 9.60 19.00 2.81
C THR A 79 9.33 18.97 4.31
N THR A 80 10.38 18.86 5.10
CA THR A 80 10.26 18.73 6.55
C THR A 80 11.16 19.75 7.23
N THR A 81 10.61 20.47 8.20
CA THR A 81 11.37 21.40 9.06
C THR A 81 11.53 20.77 10.44
N PHE A 82 12.78 20.55 10.82
CA PHE A 82 13.13 20.04 12.13
C PHE A 82 14.45 20.68 12.59
N ALA A 83 14.44 21.39 13.70
CA ALA A 83 15.58 22.21 14.12
C ALA A 83 16.93 21.45 14.13
N PRO A 84 17.03 20.18 14.59
CA PRO A 84 18.29 19.44 14.57
C PRO A 84 18.86 19.16 13.18
N PHE A 85 18.06 19.25 12.10
CA PHE A 85 18.55 19.09 10.73
C PHE A 85 19.59 20.15 10.35
N ALA A 86 19.58 21.32 10.99
CA ALA A 86 20.60 22.34 10.80
C ALA A 86 22.03 21.85 11.12
N GLY A 87 22.15 20.75 11.90
CA GLY A 87 23.43 20.10 12.16
C GLY A 87 24.09 19.46 10.93
N PHE A 88 23.36 19.31 9.81
CA PHE A 88 23.90 18.81 8.56
C PHE A 88 23.44 19.71 7.41
N GLY A 89 24.38 20.55 6.90
CA GLY A 89 24.13 21.49 5.81
C GLY A 89 23.46 22.80 6.25
N ASP A 90 23.53 23.15 7.53
CA ASP A 90 23.11 24.44 8.13
C ASP A 90 21.64 24.85 7.85
N ASN A 91 20.78 23.91 7.43
CA ASN A 91 19.38 24.17 7.14
C ASN A 91 18.46 23.22 7.91
N ALA A 92 17.56 23.80 8.74
CA ALA A 92 16.54 23.05 9.48
C ALA A 92 15.41 22.52 8.59
N THR A 93 15.23 23.09 7.38
CA THR A 93 14.22 22.64 6.42
C THR A 93 14.92 21.88 5.29
N LYS A 94 14.54 20.63 5.12
CA LYS A 94 15.08 19.72 4.11
C LYS A 94 14.05 19.21 3.16
N TYR A 95 14.47 18.93 1.95
CA TYR A 95 13.69 18.37 0.86
C TYR A 95 14.17 16.95 0.57
N PHE A 96 13.25 16.02 0.51
CA PHE A 96 13.48 14.62 0.18
C PHE A 96 12.65 14.24 -1.03
N GLU A 97 13.27 13.67 -2.03
CA GLU A 97 12.61 13.24 -3.26
C GLU A 97 12.63 11.73 -3.39
N GLY A 98 11.43 11.16 -3.60
CA GLY A 98 11.23 9.75 -3.91
C GLY A 98 10.67 9.57 -5.31
N LYS A 99 11.15 8.57 -6.02
CA LYS A 99 10.65 8.16 -7.34
C LYS A 99 9.89 6.85 -7.21
N ALA A 100 8.60 6.90 -7.52
CA ALA A 100 7.74 5.72 -7.57
C ALA A 100 7.59 5.28 -9.02
N THR A 101 7.86 4.00 -9.29
CA THR A 101 7.76 3.41 -10.62
C THR A 101 7.03 2.09 -10.59
N ALA A 102 6.07 1.94 -11.50
CA ALA A 102 5.41 0.68 -11.80
C ALA A 102 5.31 0.57 -13.34
N TRP A 103 6.21 -0.17 -13.94
CA TRP A 103 6.27 -0.33 -15.39
C TRP A 103 5.09 -1.11 -15.95
N VAL A 104 4.64 -2.11 -15.21
CA VAL A 104 3.57 -3.01 -15.63
C VAL A 104 2.67 -3.30 -14.44
N ILE A 105 1.41 -2.91 -14.55
CA ILE A 105 0.32 -3.23 -13.62
C ILE A 105 -0.72 -3.99 -14.44
N PRO A 106 -0.59 -5.32 -14.55
CA PRO A 106 -1.44 -6.10 -15.44
C PRO A 106 -2.79 -6.35 -14.81
N SER A 107 -3.82 -6.44 -15.65
CA SER A 107 -5.09 -7.03 -15.28
C SER A 107 -5.72 -7.81 -16.43
N ILE A 108 -6.31 -8.95 -16.10
CA ILE A 108 -6.94 -9.86 -17.05
C ILE A 108 -8.31 -10.21 -16.49
N GLN A 109 -9.35 -10.02 -17.29
CA GLN A 109 -10.70 -10.45 -17.00
C GLN A 109 -11.14 -11.46 -18.06
N ALA A 110 -11.81 -12.52 -17.63
CA ALA A 110 -12.37 -13.53 -18.51
C ALA A 110 -13.73 -13.97 -18.00
N ALA A 111 -14.64 -14.26 -18.92
CA ALA A 111 -15.95 -14.82 -18.63
C ALA A 111 -16.37 -15.80 -19.73
N TYR A 112 -17.08 -16.84 -19.34
CA TYR A 112 -17.73 -17.78 -20.24
C TYR A 112 -19.20 -17.89 -19.89
N LYS A 113 -20.07 -17.37 -20.75
CA LYS A 113 -21.53 -17.38 -20.59
C LYS A 113 -22.14 -18.55 -21.34
N THR A 114 -23.03 -19.29 -20.67
CA THR A 114 -23.79 -20.39 -21.27
C THR A 114 -25.16 -20.49 -20.59
N GLY A 115 -26.22 -20.08 -21.31
CA GLY A 115 -27.57 -19.96 -20.76
C GLY A 115 -27.58 -19.06 -19.52
N ASP A 116 -28.12 -19.58 -18.41
CA ASP A 116 -28.24 -18.84 -17.15
C ASP A 116 -26.95 -18.77 -16.33
N TRP A 117 -25.86 -19.41 -16.77
CA TRP A 117 -24.59 -19.52 -16.04
C TRP A 117 -23.50 -18.66 -16.68
N VAL A 118 -22.73 -17.97 -15.84
CA VAL A 118 -21.49 -17.32 -16.27
C VAL A 118 -20.37 -17.71 -15.31
N PHE A 119 -19.34 -18.35 -15.85
CA PHE A 119 -18.08 -18.63 -15.16
C PHE A 119 -17.13 -17.46 -15.40
N SER A 120 -16.57 -16.90 -14.37
CA SER A 120 -15.71 -15.73 -14.51
C SER A 120 -14.44 -15.82 -13.70
N GLY A 121 -13.41 -15.15 -14.19
CA GLY A 121 -12.12 -15.01 -13.53
C GLY A 121 -11.52 -13.65 -13.76
N ASN A 122 -10.74 -13.21 -12.77
CA ASN A 122 -9.93 -12.01 -12.84
C ASN A 122 -8.56 -12.27 -12.21
N PHE A 123 -7.53 -11.73 -12.83
CA PHE A 123 -6.20 -11.61 -12.25
C PHE A 123 -5.74 -10.17 -12.35
N SER A 124 -5.31 -9.58 -11.24
CA SER A 124 -4.91 -8.17 -11.21
C SER A 124 -4.04 -7.83 -10.00
N VAL A 125 -3.43 -6.65 -10.03
CA VAL A 125 -2.74 -6.07 -8.89
C VAL A 125 -3.77 -5.34 -8.02
N VAL A 126 -4.29 -6.01 -7.01
CA VAL A 126 -5.39 -5.52 -6.16
C VAL A 126 -4.94 -4.57 -5.05
N GLY A 127 -3.63 -4.47 -4.81
CA GLY A 127 -3.07 -3.57 -3.81
C GLY A 127 -1.61 -3.22 -4.09
N GLY A 128 -1.15 -2.13 -3.49
CA GLY A 128 0.21 -1.65 -3.68
C GLY A 128 0.37 -0.72 -4.88
N GLY A 129 1.58 -0.27 -5.12
CA GLY A 129 1.88 0.78 -6.11
C GLY A 129 3.24 0.67 -6.78
N GLY A 130 3.83 -0.50 -6.82
CA GLY A 130 5.16 -0.71 -7.41
C GLY A 130 6.30 -0.37 -6.46
N THR A 131 7.41 0.11 -7.01
CA THR A 131 8.63 0.41 -6.26
C THR A 131 8.77 1.91 -6.02
N LEU A 132 9.06 2.30 -4.78
CA LEU A 132 9.37 3.67 -4.37
C LEU A 132 10.80 3.73 -3.84
N GLU A 133 11.61 4.65 -4.36
CA GLU A 133 13.00 4.84 -3.95
C GLU A 133 13.25 6.30 -3.54
N PHE A 134 13.80 6.47 -2.35
CA PHE A 134 14.36 7.71 -1.83
C PHE A 134 15.89 7.56 -1.81
N ALA A 135 16.55 8.12 -2.80
CA ALA A 135 18.00 7.98 -2.96
C ALA A 135 18.81 8.70 -1.87
N SER A 136 18.23 9.71 -1.24
CA SER A 136 18.81 10.48 -0.12
C SER A 136 18.15 10.17 1.22
N GLY A 137 17.45 9.01 1.34
CA GLY A 137 16.77 8.59 2.55
C GLY A 137 15.47 9.34 2.85
N LEU A 138 14.99 9.19 4.07
CA LEU A 138 13.74 9.76 4.58
C LEU A 138 13.97 10.68 5.77
N PRO A 139 13.09 11.69 5.97
CA PRO A 139 13.17 12.56 7.15
C PRO A 139 13.19 11.79 8.48
N SER A 140 12.42 10.70 8.59
CA SER A 140 12.35 9.89 9.80
C SER A 140 13.67 9.22 10.17
N PHE A 141 14.48 8.84 9.17
CA PHE A 141 15.79 8.25 9.39
C PHE A 141 16.79 9.32 9.83
N GLU A 142 16.83 10.43 9.11
CA GLU A 142 17.73 11.52 9.42
C GLU A 142 17.40 12.18 10.77
N ALA A 143 16.12 12.26 11.14
CA ALA A 143 15.70 12.83 12.43
C ALA A 143 16.30 12.10 13.62
N GLN A 144 16.37 10.76 13.58
CA GLN A 144 16.98 9.97 14.66
C GLN A 144 18.47 10.30 14.82
N ILE A 145 19.20 10.36 13.71
CA ILE A 145 20.65 10.66 13.72
C ILE A 145 20.90 12.10 14.12
N SER A 146 20.07 13.05 13.68
CA SER A 146 20.21 14.48 13.99
C SER A 146 20.08 14.81 15.47
N MET A 147 19.46 13.93 16.26
CA MET A 147 19.32 14.08 17.70
C MET A 147 20.54 13.62 18.50
N ILE A 148 21.45 12.84 17.87
CA ILE A 148 22.61 12.27 18.58
C ILE A 148 23.54 13.35 19.12
N PRO A 149 23.96 14.39 18.34
CA PRO A 149 24.80 15.47 18.87
C PRO A 149 24.21 16.14 20.11
N LEU A 150 22.90 16.39 20.11
CA LEU A 150 22.19 17.01 21.22
C LEU A 150 22.21 16.11 22.47
N SER A 151 21.94 14.83 22.28
CA SER A 151 21.92 13.85 23.37
C SER A 151 23.31 13.69 24.01
N VAL A 152 24.36 13.62 23.19
CA VAL A 152 25.75 13.52 23.68
C VAL A 152 26.13 14.79 24.42
N ASN A 153 25.83 15.97 23.86
CA ASN A 153 26.12 17.25 24.52
C ASN A 153 25.44 17.37 25.89
N GLN A 154 24.23 16.89 26.05
CA GLN A 154 23.52 16.85 27.34
C GLN A 154 24.20 15.90 28.34
N GLN A 155 24.72 14.77 27.86
CA GLN A 155 25.38 13.79 28.75
C GLN A 155 26.74 14.29 29.25
N VAL A 156 27.53 14.91 28.37
CA VAL A 156 28.86 15.42 28.73
C VAL A 156 28.84 16.80 29.36
N GLY A 157 27.68 17.47 29.40
CA GLY A 157 27.51 18.81 29.99
C GLY A 157 28.24 19.93 29.24
N ALA A 158 28.52 19.71 27.93
CA ALA A 158 29.24 20.65 27.09
C ALA A 158 28.76 20.57 25.63
N ASN A 159 28.93 21.64 24.88
CA ASN A 159 28.64 21.65 23.43
C ASN A 159 29.81 21.05 22.64
N ALA A 160 30.06 19.76 22.83
CA ALA A 160 31.17 19.04 22.20
C ALA A 160 30.94 18.79 20.71
N PHE A 161 29.68 18.68 20.29
CA PHE A 161 29.29 18.40 18.90
C PHE A 161 28.28 19.42 18.40
N THR A 162 28.49 19.93 17.18
CA THR A 162 27.65 20.95 16.54
C THR A 162 26.82 20.42 15.40
N GLY A 163 27.03 19.16 14.99
CA GLY A 163 26.31 18.59 13.86
C GLY A 163 26.65 17.13 13.60
N TYR A 164 26.20 16.65 12.47
CA TYR A 164 26.33 15.26 12.03
C TYR A 164 26.49 15.20 10.50
N SER A 165 26.83 14.04 10.00
CA SER A 165 26.69 13.66 8.58
C SER A 165 26.27 12.21 8.47
N LEU A 166 25.62 11.85 7.39
CA LEU A 166 25.23 10.48 7.08
C LEU A 166 24.99 10.30 5.58
N GLU A 167 25.04 9.06 5.15
CA GLU A 167 24.52 8.61 3.87
C GLU A 167 23.31 7.72 4.14
N SER A 168 22.23 7.95 3.41
CA SER A 168 21.00 7.16 3.60
C SER A 168 20.30 6.90 2.28
N ARG A 169 19.66 5.75 2.19
CA ARG A 169 18.83 5.33 1.07
C ARG A 169 17.71 4.43 1.57
N LEU A 170 16.53 4.57 0.97
CA LEU A 170 15.45 3.61 1.16
C LEU A 170 14.81 3.30 -0.18
N LYS A 171 14.63 2.01 -0.45
CA LYS A 171 13.85 1.49 -1.56
C LYS A 171 12.84 0.50 -1.00
N GLY A 172 11.58 0.67 -1.35
CA GLY A 172 10.50 -0.22 -0.95
C GLY A 172 9.63 -0.59 -2.13
N SER A 173 9.12 -1.80 -2.14
CA SER A 173 8.11 -2.26 -3.09
C SER A 173 7.00 -2.96 -2.33
N SER A 174 5.76 -2.70 -2.71
CA SER A 174 4.59 -3.37 -2.15
C SER A 174 3.63 -3.68 -3.28
N ILE A 175 3.35 -4.97 -3.48
CA ILE A 175 2.44 -5.45 -4.52
C ILE A 175 1.59 -6.58 -3.93
N THR A 176 0.26 -6.46 -4.12
CA THR A 176 -0.69 -7.53 -3.81
C THR A 176 -1.34 -7.99 -5.11
N PHE A 177 -1.10 -9.25 -5.47
CA PHE A 177 -1.77 -9.89 -6.60
C PHE A 177 -3.06 -10.53 -6.12
N GLY A 178 -4.15 -10.34 -6.89
CA GLY A 178 -5.45 -10.97 -6.67
C GLY A 178 -5.83 -11.87 -7.84
N GLY A 179 -6.06 -13.16 -7.55
CA GLY A 179 -6.65 -14.11 -8.49
C GLY A 179 -8.06 -14.44 -8.05
N GLN A 180 -9.09 -14.05 -8.83
CA GLN A 180 -10.50 -14.25 -8.51
C GLN A 180 -11.13 -15.26 -9.46
N LEU A 181 -11.94 -16.16 -8.93
CA LEU A 181 -12.76 -17.10 -9.68
C LEU A 181 -14.14 -17.19 -9.06
N GLY A 182 -15.16 -17.38 -9.90
CA GLY A 182 -16.51 -17.58 -9.39
C GLY A 182 -17.54 -17.82 -10.49
N VAL A 183 -18.78 -17.93 -10.04
CA VAL A 183 -19.93 -18.28 -10.88
C VAL A 183 -21.06 -17.29 -10.63
N THR A 184 -21.63 -16.80 -11.71
CA THR A 184 -22.88 -16.02 -11.72
C THR A 184 -24.02 -16.89 -12.23
N TYR A 185 -25.18 -16.76 -11.60
CA TYR A 185 -26.41 -17.42 -12.03
C TYR A 185 -27.52 -16.40 -12.22
N SER A 186 -28.19 -16.47 -13.37
CA SER A 186 -29.39 -15.67 -13.67
C SER A 186 -30.59 -16.30 -12.99
N ILE A 187 -31.00 -15.73 -11.85
CA ILE A 187 -32.17 -16.23 -11.09
C ILE A 187 -33.46 -15.90 -11.82
N LEU A 188 -33.50 -14.71 -12.43
CA LEU A 188 -34.55 -14.19 -13.30
C LEU A 188 -33.91 -13.48 -14.49
N ASP A 189 -34.66 -13.20 -15.52
CA ASP A 189 -34.17 -12.45 -16.71
C ASP A 189 -33.55 -11.09 -16.35
N ASN A 190 -33.92 -10.55 -15.20
CA ASN A 190 -33.51 -9.24 -14.71
C ASN A 190 -32.81 -9.26 -13.34
N PHE A 191 -32.54 -10.42 -12.77
CA PHE A 191 -31.90 -10.55 -11.47
C PHE A 191 -30.91 -11.71 -11.43
N SER A 192 -29.71 -11.44 -10.99
CA SER A 192 -28.60 -12.39 -10.92
C SER A 192 -27.88 -12.34 -9.60
N ALA A 193 -27.22 -13.45 -9.26
CA ALA A 193 -26.36 -13.59 -8.10
C ALA A 193 -25.02 -14.18 -8.49
N TYR A 194 -23.96 -13.77 -7.77
CA TYR A 194 -22.60 -14.24 -7.92
C TYR A 194 -22.08 -14.81 -6.60
N LEU A 195 -21.33 -15.89 -6.71
CA LEU A 195 -20.54 -16.45 -5.62
C LEU A 195 -19.14 -16.76 -6.15
N GLY A 196 -18.12 -16.29 -5.45
CA GLY A 196 -16.72 -16.52 -5.82
C GLY A 196 -15.77 -16.34 -4.67
N VAL A 197 -14.50 -16.50 -5.00
CA VAL A 197 -13.38 -16.32 -4.06
C VAL A 197 -12.26 -15.56 -4.74
N ARG A 198 -11.53 -14.76 -3.95
CA ARG A 198 -10.29 -14.14 -4.38
C ARG A 198 -9.14 -14.64 -3.51
N LEU A 199 -8.08 -15.10 -4.15
CA LEU A 199 -6.81 -15.40 -3.53
C LEU A 199 -5.93 -14.14 -3.62
N ASN A 200 -5.49 -13.62 -2.48
CA ASN A 200 -4.63 -12.45 -2.39
C ASN A 200 -3.22 -12.88 -1.98
N TYR A 201 -2.23 -12.59 -2.81
CA TYR A 201 -0.81 -12.85 -2.53
C TYR A 201 -0.05 -11.53 -2.41
N VAL A 202 0.48 -11.27 -1.21
CA VAL A 202 1.27 -10.08 -0.90
C VAL A 202 2.74 -10.37 -1.08
N ASN A 203 3.46 -9.44 -1.73
CA ASN A 203 4.90 -9.47 -1.91
C ASN A 203 5.45 -8.06 -1.70
N ASN A 204 6.03 -7.84 -0.54
CA ASN A 204 6.69 -6.59 -0.17
C ASN A 204 8.20 -6.79 -0.12
N SER A 205 8.96 -5.75 -0.40
CA SER A 205 10.41 -5.73 -0.17
C SER A 205 10.87 -4.37 0.34
N TYR A 206 11.86 -4.38 1.21
CA TYR A 206 12.47 -3.19 1.78
C TYR A 206 13.98 -3.35 1.77
N GLU A 207 14.67 -2.41 1.13
CA GLU A 207 16.12 -2.33 1.04
C GLU A 207 16.54 -0.92 1.43
N GLY A 208 17.45 -0.79 2.37
CA GLY A 208 17.90 0.53 2.81
C GLY A 208 19.13 0.49 3.67
N TYR A 209 19.71 1.65 3.85
CA TYR A 209 20.86 1.81 4.74
C TYR A 209 20.94 3.21 5.33
N LEU A 210 21.59 3.28 6.49
CA LEU A 210 22.20 4.48 7.08
C LEU A 210 23.68 4.16 7.28
N LYS A 211 24.57 4.90 6.60
CA LYS A 211 26.01 4.61 6.62
C LYS A 211 26.81 5.90 6.82
N ASN A 212 28.09 5.72 7.11
CA ASN A 212 29.03 6.81 7.29
C ASN A 212 28.52 7.87 8.28
N ILE A 213 27.89 7.40 9.38
CA ILE A 213 27.34 8.28 10.40
C ILE A 213 28.50 8.89 11.19
N GLN A 214 28.62 10.22 11.15
CA GLN A 214 29.68 10.98 11.80
C GLN A 214 29.09 12.13 12.60
N LEU A 215 29.76 12.51 13.69
CA LEU A 215 29.47 13.70 14.50
C LEU A 215 30.50 14.79 14.21
N ARG A 216 30.04 16.03 14.02
CA ARG A 216 30.89 17.19 13.80
C ARG A 216 31.33 17.77 15.12
N SER A 217 32.61 17.67 15.45
CA SER A 217 33.20 18.25 16.66
C SER A 217 33.10 19.78 16.65
N ALA A 218 32.81 20.38 17.82
CA ALA A 218 32.87 21.81 18.02
C ALA A 218 34.32 22.35 17.88
N ASN A 219 35.33 21.54 18.23
CA ASN A 219 36.73 21.85 18.09
C ASN A 219 37.19 21.56 16.66
N GLY A 220 37.38 22.62 15.87
CA GLY A 220 37.91 22.51 14.52
C GLY A 220 36.98 21.97 13.45
N GLY A 221 35.72 21.63 13.79
CA GLY A 221 34.71 21.15 12.83
C GLY A 221 35.04 19.78 12.20
N VAL A 222 35.88 18.98 12.84
CA VAL A 222 36.28 17.65 12.35
C VAL A 222 35.15 16.67 12.52
N TYR A 223 34.91 15.84 11.52
CA TYR A 223 33.93 14.76 11.58
C TYR A 223 34.57 13.51 12.20
N ILE A 224 33.90 12.97 13.21
CA ILE A 224 34.34 11.79 13.98
C ILE A 224 33.29 10.69 13.79
N PRO A 225 33.66 9.45 13.42
CA PRO A 225 32.72 8.35 13.32
C PRO A 225 31.91 8.21 14.61
N VAL A 226 30.58 8.09 14.46
CA VAL A 226 29.65 8.04 15.61
C VAL A 226 30.01 6.94 16.61
N GLN A 227 30.51 5.81 16.13
CA GLN A 227 30.90 4.64 16.96
C GLN A 227 32.02 4.98 17.95
N ASN A 228 32.87 5.96 17.64
CA ASN A 228 33.95 6.40 18.57
C ASN A 228 33.39 7.25 19.72
N VAL A 229 32.14 7.71 19.62
CA VAL A 229 31.48 8.57 20.63
C VAL A 229 30.33 7.83 21.31
N VAL A 230 29.53 7.12 20.51
CA VAL A 230 28.40 6.31 20.94
C VAL A 230 28.56 4.89 20.36
N PRO A 231 29.27 3.98 21.07
CA PRO A 231 29.63 2.67 20.53
C PRO A 231 28.43 1.78 20.13
N THR A 232 27.23 2.09 20.64
CA THR A 232 25.99 1.37 20.33
C THR A 232 25.32 1.83 19.05
N VAL A 233 25.81 2.89 18.41
CA VAL A 233 25.29 3.43 17.14
C VAL A 233 26.32 3.14 16.05
N GLY A 234 25.90 2.43 15.02
CA GLY A 234 26.72 2.10 13.87
C GLY A 234 25.97 2.23 12.58
N ASP A 235 26.59 1.79 11.50
CA ASP A 235 25.95 1.66 10.21
C ASP A 235 24.79 0.66 10.30
N MET A 236 23.69 0.96 9.66
CA MET A 236 22.47 0.15 9.64
C MET A 236 22.17 -0.26 8.22
N ASN A 237 21.90 -1.54 8.02
CA ASN A 237 21.47 -2.12 6.76
C ASN A 237 20.18 -2.90 6.98
N LEU A 238 19.31 -2.87 5.97
CA LEU A 238 18.10 -3.67 5.90
C LEU A 238 17.95 -4.21 4.48
N ASP A 239 17.82 -5.53 4.33
CA ASP A 239 17.35 -6.22 3.13
C ASP A 239 16.32 -7.27 3.58
N LEU A 240 15.06 -6.96 3.35
CA LEU A 240 13.92 -7.70 3.87
C LEU A 240 12.88 -7.88 2.77
N LYS A 241 12.38 -9.10 2.64
CA LYS A 241 11.20 -9.44 1.86
C LYS A 241 10.09 -9.94 2.79
N GLN A 242 8.85 -9.59 2.49
CA GLN A 242 7.68 -10.07 3.23
C GLN A 242 6.68 -10.68 2.26
N THR A 243 6.20 -11.87 2.57
CA THR A 243 5.20 -12.56 1.77
C THR A 243 4.04 -13.03 2.62
N GLY A 244 2.86 -13.07 2.04
CA GLY A 244 1.66 -13.56 2.71
C GLY A 244 0.58 -13.95 1.72
N LEU A 245 -0.32 -14.83 2.15
CA LEU A 245 -1.41 -15.34 1.34
C LEU A 245 -2.70 -15.32 2.15
N GLY A 246 -3.81 -14.93 1.49
CA GLY A 246 -5.13 -14.95 2.11
C GLY A 246 -6.24 -15.15 1.08
N ILE A 247 -7.42 -15.51 1.55
CA ILE A 247 -8.60 -15.79 0.73
C ILE A 247 -9.75 -14.91 1.18
N ALA A 248 -10.43 -14.27 0.23
CA ALA A 248 -11.65 -13.50 0.42
C ALA A 248 -12.81 -14.16 -0.33
N PRO A 249 -13.86 -14.63 0.34
CA PRO A 249 -15.13 -14.92 -0.29
C PRO A 249 -15.78 -13.64 -0.83
N ILE A 250 -16.47 -13.75 -1.98
CA ILE A 250 -17.13 -12.63 -2.64
C ILE A 250 -18.54 -13.05 -3.01
N ILE A 251 -19.51 -12.20 -2.66
CA ILE A 251 -20.93 -12.37 -3.00
C ILE A 251 -21.37 -11.13 -3.76
N GLY A 252 -22.06 -11.31 -4.87
CA GLY A 252 -22.60 -10.22 -5.69
C GLY A 252 -24.06 -10.43 -6.03
N LEU A 253 -24.80 -9.33 -6.17
CA LEU A 253 -26.17 -9.29 -6.70
C LEU A 253 -26.23 -8.20 -7.76
N ASP A 254 -27.03 -8.41 -8.79
CA ASP A 254 -27.27 -7.39 -9.81
C ASP A 254 -28.74 -7.45 -10.25
N TYR A 255 -29.37 -6.28 -10.35
CA TYR A 255 -30.75 -6.12 -10.74
C TYR A 255 -30.90 -5.08 -11.84
N LYS A 256 -31.45 -5.50 -12.95
CA LYS A 256 -31.71 -4.68 -14.13
C LYS A 256 -33.19 -4.47 -14.33
N TRP A 257 -33.62 -3.21 -14.37
CA TRP A 257 -34.99 -2.83 -14.59
C TRP A 257 -35.10 -1.71 -15.64
N ASN A 258 -35.59 -2.06 -16.81
CA ASN A 258 -35.61 -1.15 -17.97
C ASN A 258 -34.22 -0.51 -18.22
N ASN A 259 -34.12 0.80 -18.00
CA ASN A 259 -32.90 1.58 -18.19
C ASN A 259 -32.03 1.68 -16.93
N LEU A 260 -32.46 1.10 -15.81
CA LEU A 260 -31.72 1.10 -14.55
C LEU A 260 -31.01 -0.23 -14.32
N ASN A 261 -29.74 -0.19 -13.98
CA ASN A 261 -29.00 -1.32 -13.44
C ASN A 261 -28.45 -0.98 -12.06
N VAL A 262 -28.61 -1.87 -11.10
CA VAL A 262 -28.10 -1.73 -9.71
C VAL A 262 -27.36 -2.97 -9.32
N GLY A 263 -26.08 -2.79 -8.95
CA GLY A 263 -25.21 -3.85 -8.48
C GLY A 263 -24.80 -3.67 -7.03
N ILE A 264 -24.69 -4.76 -6.30
CA ILE A 264 -24.19 -4.82 -4.92
C ILE A 264 -23.18 -5.95 -4.85
N THR A 265 -22.00 -5.67 -4.30
CA THR A 265 -20.94 -6.68 -4.10
C THR A 265 -20.40 -6.56 -2.68
N CYS A 266 -20.26 -7.67 -2.00
CA CYS A 266 -19.63 -7.80 -0.70
C CYS A 266 -18.42 -8.73 -0.82
N GLU A 267 -17.24 -8.18 -0.56
CA GLU A 267 -16.00 -8.92 -0.41
C GLU A 267 -15.70 -9.04 1.08
N LEU A 268 -15.58 -10.25 1.58
CA LEU A 268 -15.31 -10.48 3.00
C LEU A 268 -13.84 -10.18 3.31
N LYS A 269 -13.55 -9.91 4.58
CA LYS A 269 -12.21 -9.66 5.09
C LYS A 269 -11.24 -10.76 4.65
N THR A 270 -10.09 -10.38 4.12
CA THR A 270 -8.98 -11.30 3.89
C THR A 270 -8.01 -11.24 5.06
N ALA A 271 -7.96 -12.29 5.86
CA ALA A 271 -6.93 -12.43 6.88
C ALA A 271 -5.61 -12.84 6.23
N ILE A 272 -4.57 -12.04 6.44
CA ILE A 272 -3.21 -12.28 5.91
C ILE A 272 -2.21 -12.11 7.04
N GLU A 273 -1.28 -13.04 7.16
CA GLU A 273 -0.08 -12.91 7.97
C GLU A 273 1.13 -12.83 7.06
N LEU A 274 1.86 -11.71 7.11
CA LEU A 274 3.14 -11.58 6.41
C LEU A 274 4.23 -12.24 7.22
N THR A 275 5.09 -12.99 6.54
CA THR A 275 6.30 -13.57 7.11
C THR A 275 7.51 -12.92 6.47
N ASN A 276 8.49 -12.54 7.30
CA ASN A 276 9.74 -11.98 6.85
C ASN A 276 10.69 -13.06 6.31
N GLU A 277 11.34 -12.75 5.21
CA GLU A 277 12.56 -13.38 4.71
C GLU A 277 13.65 -12.31 4.75
N THR A 278 14.44 -12.29 5.81
CA THR A 278 15.43 -11.24 6.06
C THR A 278 16.81 -11.73 5.69
N LYS A 279 17.45 -11.06 4.74
CA LYS A 279 18.83 -11.33 4.36
C LYS A 279 19.81 -10.55 5.23
N GLU A 280 19.46 -9.32 5.58
CA GLU A 280 20.28 -8.47 6.44
C GLU A 280 19.38 -7.58 7.30
N ASN A 281 19.63 -7.57 8.61
CA ASN A 281 19.02 -6.65 9.57
C ASN A 281 20.05 -6.26 10.63
N THR A 282 20.66 -5.10 10.45
CA THR A 282 21.55 -4.50 11.48
C THR A 282 20.91 -3.27 12.13
N THR A 283 19.59 -3.09 11.96
CA THR A 283 18.86 -1.94 12.51
C THR A 283 18.60 -2.05 14.00
N GLY A 284 18.75 -3.24 14.57
CA GLY A 284 18.41 -3.53 15.98
C GLY A 284 16.90 -3.56 16.24
N GLN A 285 16.07 -3.60 15.21
CA GLN A 285 14.61 -3.62 15.32
C GLN A 285 14.08 -5.05 15.10
N PRO A 286 13.51 -5.71 16.14
CA PRO A 286 13.07 -7.09 16.04
C PRO A 286 11.97 -7.36 15.01
N GLN A 287 11.16 -6.35 14.69
CA GLN A 287 10.13 -6.49 13.65
C GLN A 287 10.67 -6.72 12.24
N PHE A 288 11.98 -6.55 12.03
CA PHE A 288 12.66 -6.81 10.76
C PHE A 288 13.48 -8.12 10.80
N ASP A 289 13.42 -8.87 11.89
CA ASP A 289 14.12 -10.15 11.98
C ASP A 289 13.50 -11.19 11.07
N ASP A 290 14.30 -12.19 10.71
CA ASP A 290 13.85 -13.31 9.89
C ASP A 290 12.73 -14.09 10.56
N ALA A 291 11.80 -14.61 9.78
CA ALA A 291 10.61 -15.32 10.23
C ALA A 291 9.67 -14.51 11.15
N PHE A 292 9.89 -13.21 11.37
CA PHE A 292 8.95 -12.38 12.10
C PHE A 292 7.63 -12.26 11.34
N LYS A 293 6.52 -12.31 12.07
CA LYS A 293 5.17 -12.33 11.50
C LYS A 293 4.40 -11.06 11.83
N THR A 294 3.75 -10.49 10.82
CA THR A 294 2.98 -9.25 10.95
C THR A 294 1.58 -9.42 10.36
N PRO A 295 0.50 -9.11 11.09
CA PRO A 295 -0.84 -9.06 10.52
C PRO A 295 -0.93 -8.02 9.39
N TYR A 296 -1.57 -8.40 8.29
CA TYR A 296 -1.74 -7.55 7.11
C TYR A 296 -3.12 -7.76 6.48
N ASP A 297 -4.15 -7.71 7.29
CA ASP A 297 -5.51 -7.97 6.86
C ASP A 297 -6.00 -6.94 5.84
N ILE A 298 -6.70 -7.40 4.80
CA ILE A 298 -7.45 -6.54 3.90
C ILE A 298 -8.88 -6.45 4.44
N PRO A 299 -9.39 -5.24 4.72
CA PRO A 299 -10.73 -5.07 5.27
C PRO A 299 -11.80 -5.59 4.31
N ALA A 300 -12.96 -5.96 4.85
CA ALA A 300 -14.11 -6.28 4.03
C ALA A 300 -14.58 -5.04 3.27
N LEU A 301 -15.12 -5.24 2.07
CA LEU A 301 -15.57 -4.18 1.17
C LEU A 301 -17.01 -4.42 0.74
N LEU A 302 -17.89 -3.45 1.01
CA LEU A 302 -19.21 -3.35 0.40
C LEU A 302 -19.16 -2.32 -0.73
N SER A 303 -19.53 -2.75 -1.94
CA SER A 303 -19.63 -1.88 -3.11
C SER A 303 -21.07 -1.85 -3.60
N ILE A 304 -21.61 -0.65 -3.84
CA ILE A 304 -22.94 -0.45 -4.43
C ILE A 304 -22.74 0.40 -5.67
N GLY A 305 -23.29 -0.03 -6.79
CA GLY A 305 -23.30 0.72 -8.05
C GLY A 305 -24.70 0.88 -8.59
N ALA A 306 -24.93 2.01 -9.28
CA ALA A 306 -26.14 2.24 -10.04
C ALA A 306 -25.77 2.89 -11.38
N GLN A 307 -26.44 2.46 -12.45
CA GLN A 307 -26.31 3.02 -13.78
C GLN A 307 -27.71 3.24 -14.35
N TYR A 308 -27.97 4.42 -14.92
CA TYR A 308 -29.25 4.77 -15.51
C TYR A 308 -29.05 5.40 -16.90
N ASP A 309 -29.61 4.77 -17.91
CA ASP A 309 -29.59 5.27 -19.29
C ASP A 309 -30.76 6.25 -19.49
N ILE A 310 -30.45 7.55 -19.38
CA ILE A 310 -31.45 8.65 -19.55
C ILE A 310 -31.89 8.74 -21.01
N LEU A 311 -30.92 8.62 -21.93
CA LEU A 311 -31.08 8.65 -23.36
C LEU A 311 -30.12 7.62 -23.98
N PRO A 312 -30.32 7.20 -25.24
CA PRO A 312 -29.38 6.31 -25.94
C PRO A 312 -27.92 6.81 -25.95
N ALA A 313 -27.70 8.11 -25.81
CA ALA A 313 -26.39 8.75 -25.83
C ALA A 313 -25.97 9.31 -24.46
N LEU A 314 -26.77 9.11 -23.38
CA LEU A 314 -26.50 9.67 -22.08
C LEU A 314 -26.80 8.66 -20.97
N THR A 315 -25.76 8.16 -20.35
CA THR A 315 -25.80 7.30 -19.17
C THR A 315 -25.24 8.03 -17.96
N VAL A 316 -25.94 7.94 -16.84
CA VAL A 316 -25.47 8.44 -15.54
C VAL A 316 -25.16 7.25 -14.64
N SER A 317 -24.01 7.29 -13.95
CA SER A 317 -23.59 6.23 -13.05
C SER A 317 -23.19 6.81 -11.69
N ALA A 318 -23.47 6.05 -10.62
CA ALA A 318 -23.05 6.35 -9.27
C ALA A 318 -22.45 5.10 -8.61
N GLY A 319 -21.48 5.29 -7.74
CA GLY A 319 -20.84 4.21 -6.98
C GLY A 319 -20.58 4.61 -5.54
N TYR A 320 -20.71 3.66 -4.64
CA TYR A 320 -20.39 3.80 -3.23
C TYR A 320 -19.54 2.59 -2.79
N HIS A 321 -18.47 2.88 -2.07
CA HIS A 321 -17.59 1.87 -1.47
C HIS A 321 -17.48 2.12 0.02
N HIS A 322 -17.68 1.07 0.81
CA HIS A 322 -17.50 1.09 2.26
C HIS A 322 -16.54 -0.02 2.67
N PHE A 323 -15.42 0.39 3.26
CA PHE A 323 -14.46 -0.51 3.88
C PHE A 323 -14.83 -0.65 5.37
N PHE A 324 -14.92 -1.88 5.82
CA PHE A 324 -15.19 -2.18 7.22
C PHE A 324 -13.86 -2.23 8.01
N ASP A 325 -13.90 -1.82 9.28
CA ASP A 325 -12.76 -1.87 10.22
C ASP A 325 -12.41 -3.32 10.64
#